data_943c6856a060cdfaa49e8e929fd8c40f
#
_entry.id   943c6856a060cdfaa49e8e929fd8c40f
#
_cell.length_a   1.000
_cell.length_b   1.000
_cell.length_c   1.000
_cell.angle_alpha   90.00
_cell.angle_beta   90.00
_cell.angle_gamma   90.00
#
_symmetry.space_group_name_H-M   'P 1'
#
loop_
_entity.id
_entity.type
_entity.pdbx_description
1 polymer ?
#
loop_
_entity_poly.entity_id
_entity_poly.type
_entity_poly.pdbx_seq_one_letter_code
_entity_poly.pdbx_strand_id
1 'polypeptide(L)'
;MAVLRRCKNIYFIMIVPSVIFGLIHIWNPDVTFLSVINIIIIGILFSYMFIKSSNIWMCIGYHFTWNVFQWIIYGMPVSGLQVPGIITTQITHGNLLNGGMFGIEGGILTTFVNLLSFIFVWYYYRDSKYDFVSDKVNVTNIKN
;
A
#
# COMPACT_ATOMS: atom_id res chain seq x y z
N MET A 1 -4.20 13.89 -0.29
CA MET A 1 -5.31 13.60 0.65
C MET A 1 -5.81 14.85 1.39
N ALA A 2 -4.97 15.67 2.00
CA ALA A 2 -5.43 16.87 2.73
C ALA A 2 -6.31 17.81 1.90
N VAL A 3 -5.96 18.05 0.63
CA VAL A 3 -6.77 18.88 -0.30
C VAL A 3 -8.14 18.26 -0.56
N LEU A 4 -8.20 16.92 -0.66
CA LEU A 4 -9.44 16.18 -0.95
C LEU A 4 -10.40 16.12 0.26
N ARG A 5 -9.91 16.48 1.47
CA ARG A 5 -10.74 16.56 2.67
C ARG A 5 -11.97 17.45 2.47
N ARG A 6 -11.86 18.51 1.65
CA ARG A 6 -12.96 19.41 1.30
C ARG A 6 -14.16 18.71 0.64
N CYS A 7 -13.92 17.57 -0.03
CA CYS A 7 -14.98 16.80 -0.68
C CYS A 7 -15.87 16.04 0.31
N LYS A 8 -15.49 15.96 1.60
CA LYS A 8 -16.24 15.27 2.68
C LYS A 8 -16.66 13.83 2.38
N ASN A 9 -16.16 13.22 1.31
CA ASN A 9 -16.42 11.84 0.93
C ASN A 9 -15.16 10.99 1.16
N ILE A 10 -15.22 10.13 2.19
CA ILE A 10 -14.07 9.32 2.62
C ILE A 10 -13.60 8.35 1.52
N TYR A 11 -14.53 7.76 0.79
CA TYR A 11 -14.21 6.84 -0.31
C TYR A 11 -13.47 7.55 -1.43
N PHE A 12 -13.91 8.76 -1.79
CA PHE A 12 -13.23 9.57 -2.79
C PHE A 12 -11.81 9.95 -2.34
N ILE A 13 -11.65 10.32 -1.07
CA ILE A 13 -10.36 10.66 -0.46
C ILE A 13 -9.40 9.47 -0.46
N MET A 14 -9.90 8.23 -0.32
CA MET A 14 -9.10 7.00 -0.36
C MET A 14 -8.79 6.57 -1.80
N ILE A 15 -9.80 6.50 -2.65
CA ILE A 15 -9.68 5.86 -3.97
C ILE A 15 -8.86 6.72 -4.92
N VAL A 16 -9.10 8.03 -4.98
CA VAL A 16 -8.45 8.90 -5.97
C VAL A 16 -6.92 8.88 -5.86
N PRO A 17 -6.30 9.11 -4.68
CA PRO A 17 -4.85 9.03 -4.57
C PRO A 17 -4.30 7.63 -4.85
N SER A 18 -5.04 6.59 -4.48
CA SER A 18 -4.64 5.19 -4.67
C SER A 18 -4.63 4.81 -6.16
N VAL A 19 -5.64 5.24 -6.90
CA VAL A 19 -5.69 5.04 -8.36
C VAL A 19 -4.57 5.82 -9.04
N ILE A 20 -4.35 7.08 -8.68
CA ILE A 20 -3.24 7.88 -9.22
C ILE A 20 -1.91 7.19 -8.92
N PHE A 21 -1.73 6.70 -7.70
CA PHE A 21 -0.52 5.97 -7.31
C PHE A 21 -0.29 4.72 -8.17
N GLY A 22 -1.32 3.92 -8.42
CA GLY A 22 -1.22 2.76 -9.32
C GLY A 22 -0.97 3.15 -10.77
N LEU A 23 -1.64 4.20 -11.28
CA LEU A 23 -1.51 4.64 -12.66
C LEU A 23 -0.11 5.18 -12.98
N ILE A 24 0.58 5.83 -12.04
CA ILE A 24 1.95 6.29 -12.22
C ILE A 24 2.91 5.11 -12.50
N HIS A 25 2.61 3.90 -12.00
CA HIS A 25 3.43 2.72 -12.19
C HIS A 25 3.20 2.01 -13.55
N ILE A 26 2.27 2.47 -14.39
CA ILE A 26 2.02 1.87 -15.71
C ILE A 26 3.25 1.99 -16.63
N TRP A 27 4.08 3.01 -16.43
CA TRP A 27 5.31 3.22 -17.23
C TRP A 27 6.52 2.44 -16.70
N ASN A 28 6.35 1.67 -15.64
CA ASN A 28 7.45 0.87 -15.09
C ASN A 28 7.73 -0.35 -15.99
N PRO A 29 9.00 -0.81 -16.05
CA PRO A 29 9.34 -2.04 -16.77
C PRO A 29 8.53 -3.25 -16.29
N ASP A 30 8.24 -4.17 -17.20
CA ASP A 30 7.56 -5.44 -16.92
C ASP A 30 6.23 -5.32 -16.16
N VAL A 31 5.57 -4.15 -16.25
CA VAL A 31 4.27 -3.91 -15.62
C VAL A 31 3.22 -4.88 -16.15
N THR A 32 2.39 -5.39 -15.24
CA THR A 32 1.25 -6.27 -15.57
C THR A 32 -0.04 -5.66 -15.04
N PHE A 33 -1.17 -6.11 -15.56
CA PHE A 33 -2.47 -5.68 -15.04
C PHE A 33 -2.62 -5.99 -13.54
N LEU A 34 -2.15 -7.17 -13.11
CA LEU A 34 -2.18 -7.58 -11.70
C LEU A 34 -1.29 -6.69 -10.82
N SER A 35 -0.11 -6.29 -11.31
CA SER A 35 0.77 -5.39 -10.57
C SER A 35 0.12 -4.03 -10.31
N VAL A 36 -0.54 -3.45 -11.32
CA VAL A 36 -1.26 -2.18 -11.15
C VAL A 36 -2.40 -2.31 -10.12
N ILE A 37 -3.16 -3.41 -10.19
CA ILE A 37 -4.22 -3.68 -9.20
C ILE A 37 -3.63 -3.78 -7.80
N ASN A 38 -2.55 -4.54 -7.61
CA ASN A 38 -1.90 -4.70 -6.30
C ASN A 38 -1.40 -3.35 -5.75
N ILE A 39 -0.82 -2.50 -6.61
CA ILE A 39 -0.37 -1.17 -6.22
C ILE A 39 -1.55 -0.26 -5.85
N ILE A 40 -2.68 -0.37 -6.53
CA ILE A 40 -3.90 0.35 -6.14
C ILE A 40 -4.40 -0.14 -4.78
N ILE A 41 -4.44 -1.45 -4.56
CA ILE A 41 -4.90 -2.05 -3.28
C ILE A 41 -4.01 -1.58 -2.13
N ILE A 42 -2.69 -1.61 -2.27
CA ILE A 42 -1.79 -1.11 -1.22
C ILE A 42 -1.94 0.40 -1.01
N GLY A 43 -2.19 1.15 -2.08
CA GLY A 43 -2.52 2.58 -2.00
C GLY A 43 -3.79 2.84 -1.17
N ILE A 44 -4.83 2.01 -1.32
CA ILE A 44 -6.05 2.07 -0.51
C ILE A 44 -5.73 1.76 0.95
N LEU A 45 -4.89 0.75 1.23
CA LEU A 45 -4.44 0.43 2.58
C LEU A 45 -3.71 1.62 3.23
N PHE A 46 -2.75 2.23 2.53
CA PHE A 46 -2.05 3.42 3.04
C PHE A 46 -3.00 4.59 3.29
N SER A 47 -3.96 4.78 2.39
CA SER A 47 -4.99 5.80 2.55
C SER A 47 -5.83 5.54 3.80
N TYR A 48 -6.24 4.29 4.03
CA TYR A 48 -6.98 3.90 5.22
C TYR A 48 -6.16 4.11 6.51
N MET A 49 -4.90 3.66 6.53
CA MET A 49 -3.99 3.87 7.65
C MET A 49 -3.86 5.36 7.99
N PHE A 50 -3.64 6.20 6.97
CA PHE A 50 -3.51 7.65 7.16
C PHE A 50 -4.80 8.28 7.69
N ILE A 51 -5.96 7.91 7.13
CA ILE A 51 -7.26 8.44 7.55
C ILE A 51 -7.57 8.07 9.01
N LYS A 52 -7.20 6.88 9.43
CA LYS A 52 -7.49 6.39 10.78
C LYS A 52 -6.50 6.83 11.85
N SER A 53 -5.25 7.12 11.47
CA SER A 53 -4.18 7.49 12.40
C SER A 53 -3.82 8.98 12.37
N SER A 54 -4.14 9.69 11.27
CA SER A 54 -3.58 11.02 10.93
C SER A 54 -2.05 11.04 10.90
N ASN A 55 -1.42 9.87 10.77
CA ASN A 55 0.01 9.70 10.87
C ASN A 55 0.58 9.05 9.60
N ILE A 56 1.37 9.80 8.86
CA ILE A 56 1.99 9.32 7.62
C ILE A 56 3.14 8.33 7.89
N TRP A 57 3.74 8.37 9.06
CA TRP A 57 4.90 7.54 9.39
C TRP A 57 4.60 6.04 9.34
N MET A 58 3.36 5.64 9.66
CA MET A 58 2.91 4.26 9.52
C MET A 58 2.99 3.80 8.06
N CYS A 59 2.50 4.63 7.13
CA CYS A 59 2.54 4.31 5.69
C CYS A 59 3.98 4.28 5.17
N ILE A 60 4.80 5.27 5.57
CA ILE A 60 6.22 5.34 5.21
C ILE A 60 6.96 4.12 5.76
N GLY A 61 6.77 3.78 7.03
CA GLY A 61 7.43 2.65 7.67
C GLY A 61 7.09 1.33 7.00
N TYR A 62 5.82 1.09 6.68
CA TYR A 62 5.39 -0.10 5.95
C TYR A 62 6.06 -0.18 4.58
N HIS A 63 5.95 0.88 3.77
CA HIS A 63 6.50 0.90 2.41
C HIS A 63 8.04 0.78 2.42
N PHE A 64 8.70 1.51 3.31
CA PHE A 64 10.15 1.46 3.46
C PHE A 64 10.61 0.04 3.85
N THR A 65 9.98 -0.56 4.85
CA THR A 65 10.33 -1.91 5.30
C THR A 65 10.14 -2.93 4.19
N TRP A 66 9.00 -2.86 3.47
CA TRP A 66 8.75 -3.71 2.31
C TRP A 66 9.87 -3.61 1.28
N ASN A 67 10.24 -2.39 0.89
CA ASN A 67 11.29 -2.17 -0.10
C ASN A 67 12.69 -2.61 0.40
N VAL A 68 13.02 -2.39 1.67
CA VAL A 68 14.27 -2.87 2.26
C VAL A 68 14.38 -4.38 2.17
N PHE A 69 13.34 -5.11 2.58
CA PHE A 69 13.36 -6.56 2.50
C PHE A 69 13.38 -7.06 1.06
N GLN A 70 12.48 -6.58 0.22
CA GLN A 70 12.36 -7.04 -1.16
C GLN A 70 13.61 -6.74 -1.97
N TRP A 71 14.11 -5.53 -1.90
CA TRP A 71 15.19 -5.03 -2.74
C TRP A 71 16.56 -5.28 -2.11
N ILE A 72 16.82 -4.66 -0.95
CA ILE A 72 18.17 -4.64 -0.37
C ILE A 72 18.56 -6.03 0.16
N ILE A 73 17.64 -6.72 0.84
CA ILE A 73 17.93 -8.03 1.44
C ILE A 73 17.86 -9.13 0.40
N TYR A 74 16.71 -9.28 -0.25
CA TYR A 74 16.46 -10.40 -1.15
C TYR A 74 16.91 -10.17 -2.61
N GLY A 75 17.28 -8.94 -3.00
CA GLY A 75 17.70 -8.65 -4.37
C GLY A 75 16.61 -8.91 -5.41
N MET A 76 15.35 -8.80 -5.01
CA MET A 76 14.21 -8.94 -5.92
C MET A 76 13.88 -7.60 -6.58
N PRO A 77 13.34 -7.57 -7.80
CA PRO A 77 12.87 -6.34 -8.41
C PRO A 77 11.80 -5.68 -7.56
N VAL A 78 11.80 -4.36 -7.55
CA VAL A 78 10.75 -3.54 -6.95
C VAL A 78 10.13 -2.72 -8.05
N SER A 79 8.84 -2.96 -8.30
CA SER A 79 8.08 -2.28 -9.36
C SER A 79 8.79 -2.27 -10.72
N GLY A 80 9.41 -3.40 -11.10
CA GLY A 80 10.15 -3.57 -12.37
C GLY A 80 11.59 -3.05 -12.35
N LEU A 81 12.03 -2.41 -11.29
CA LEU A 81 13.41 -1.91 -11.17
C LEU A 81 14.29 -2.98 -10.49
N GLN A 82 15.42 -3.29 -11.14
CA GLN A 82 16.39 -4.26 -10.64
C GLN A 82 17.62 -3.55 -10.11
N VAL A 83 18.01 -3.89 -8.88
CA VAL A 83 19.27 -3.45 -8.27
C VAL A 83 19.83 -4.62 -7.47
N PRO A 84 21.16 -4.81 -7.44
CA PRO A 84 21.79 -5.86 -6.64
C PRO A 84 21.41 -5.75 -5.16
N GLY A 85 20.97 -6.87 -4.58
CA GLY A 85 20.74 -7.01 -3.13
C GLY A 85 21.86 -7.79 -2.44
N ILE A 86 21.72 -7.97 -1.13
CA ILE A 86 22.62 -8.83 -0.33
C ILE A 86 22.51 -10.29 -0.79
N ILE A 87 21.29 -10.73 -1.06
CA ILE A 87 21.00 -12.06 -1.61
C ILE A 87 20.73 -11.89 -3.11
N THR A 88 21.24 -12.80 -3.92
CA THR A 88 20.90 -12.84 -5.35
C THR A 88 19.74 -13.79 -5.57
N THR A 89 18.59 -13.24 -5.91
CA THR A 89 17.40 -14.03 -6.24
C THR A 89 17.33 -14.28 -7.74
N GLN A 90 17.22 -15.54 -8.15
CA GLN A 90 16.92 -15.88 -9.54
C GLN A 90 15.44 -15.70 -9.81
N ILE A 91 15.15 -14.87 -10.82
CA ILE A 91 13.79 -14.53 -11.19
C ILE A 91 13.41 -15.32 -12.44
N THR A 92 12.26 -16.00 -12.38
CA THR A 92 11.68 -16.71 -13.52
C THR A 92 10.67 -15.83 -14.23
N HIS A 93 10.80 -15.73 -15.56
CA HIS A 93 9.83 -15.01 -16.39
C HIS A 93 8.44 -15.65 -16.31
N GLY A 94 7.40 -14.85 -16.41
CA GLY A 94 6.03 -15.31 -16.58
C GLY A 94 5.40 -15.99 -15.35
N ASN A 95 5.92 -15.76 -14.17
CA ASN A 95 5.37 -16.38 -12.94
C ASN A 95 4.29 -15.50 -12.32
N LEU A 96 3.04 -15.93 -12.45
CA LEU A 96 1.87 -15.23 -11.91
C LEU A 96 1.83 -15.21 -10.37
N LEU A 97 2.46 -16.18 -9.70
CA LEU A 97 2.45 -16.25 -8.23
C LEU A 97 3.33 -15.18 -7.61
N ASN A 98 4.54 -15.00 -8.14
CA ASN A 98 5.54 -14.09 -7.58
C ASN A 98 5.76 -12.80 -8.39
N GLY A 99 4.99 -12.58 -9.46
CA GLY A 99 5.05 -11.37 -10.27
C GLY A 99 6.20 -11.29 -11.28
N GLY A 100 7.05 -12.33 -11.38
CA GLY A 100 8.13 -12.41 -12.36
C GLY A 100 9.07 -11.22 -12.32
N MET A 101 9.37 -10.64 -13.48
CA MET A 101 10.33 -9.53 -13.64
C MET A 101 9.88 -8.20 -13.00
N PHE A 102 8.58 -8.00 -12.81
CA PHE A 102 8.07 -6.82 -12.09
C PHE A 102 8.42 -6.86 -10.60
N GLY A 103 8.61 -8.05 -10.06
CA GLY A 103 8.82 -8.32 -8.65
C GLY A 103 7.57 -8.85 -7.97
N ILE A 104 7.70 -9.22 -6.69
CA ILE A 104 6.63 -9.88 -5.93
C ILE A 104 5.34 -9.05 -5.87
N GLU A 105 5.43 -7.74 -6.02
CA GLU A 105 4.29 -6.81 -6.09
C GLU A 105 3.34 -7.13 -7.26
N GLY A 106 3.87 -7.73 -8.33
CA GLY A 106 3.09 -8.18 -9.49
C GLY A 106 2.40 -9.53 -9.32
N GLY A 107 2.59 -10.23 -8.17
CA GLY A 107 2.11 -11.59 -7.97
C GLY A 107 0.81 -11.69 -7.17
N ILE A 108 0.12 -12.84 -7.33
CA ILE A 108 -1.09 -13.17 -6.55
C ILE A 108 -0.76 -13.28 -5.05
N LEU A 109 0.45 -13.73 -4.68
CA LEU A 109 0.86 -13.78 -3.28
C LEU A 109 0.78 -12.40 -2.63
N THR A 110 1.21 -11.35 -3.32
CA THR A 110 1.10 -9.97 -2.81
C THR A 110 -0.35 -9.52 -2.71
N THR A 111 -1.24 -9.92 -3.63
CA THR A 111 -2.68 -9.67 -3.48
C THR A 111 -3.18 -10.23 -2.15
N PHE A 112 -2.82 -11.47 -1.84
CA PHE A 112 -3.23 -12.11 -0.59
C PHE A 112 -2.63 -11.43 0.65
N VAL A 113 -1.34 -11.08 0.62
CA VAL A 113 -0.67 -10.34 1.70
C VAL A 113 -1.32 -8.98 1.92
N ASN A 114 -1.65 -8.25 0.84
CA ASN A 114 -2.34 -6.96 0.93
C ASN A 114 -3.72 -7.09 1.60
N LEU A 115 -4.49 -8.13 1.25
CA LEU A 115 -5.80 -8.39 1.87
C LEU A 115 -5.67 -8.71 3.36
N LEU A 116 -4.70 -9.57 3.74
CA LEU A 116 -4.42 -9.86 5.15
C LEU A 116 -3.98 -8.60 5.91
N SER A 117 -3.10 -7.79 5.31
CA SER A 117 -2.66 -6.52 5.89
C SER A 117 -3.83 -5.57 6.10
N PHE A 118 -4.78 -5.54 5.14
CA PHE A 118 -5.99 -4.73 5.28
C PHE A 118 -6.86 -5.18 6.46
N ILE A 119 -7.06 -6.49 6.61
CA ILE A 119 -7.81 -7.06 7.75
C ILE A 119 -7.12 -6.70 9.07
N PHE A 120 -5.79 -6.86 9.14
CA PHE A 120 -5.02 -6.53 10.33
C PHE A 120 -5.11 -5.04 10.69
N VAL A 121 -4.90 -4.16 9.73
CA VAL A 121 -4.96 -2.70 9.93
C VAL A 121 -6.39 -2.27 10.29
N TRP A 122 -7.41 -2.85 9.64
CA TRP A 122 -8.81 -2.62 9.97
C TRP A 122 -9.11 -3.01 11.42
N TYR A 123 -8.67 -4.20 11.84
CA TYR A 123 -8.84 -4.66 13.22
C TYR A 123 -8.13 -3.75 14.21
N TYR A 124 -6.90 -3.35 13.92
CA TYR A 124 -6.10 -2.47 14.77
C TYR A 124 -6.74 -1.08 14.95
N TYR A 125 -7.31 -0.52 13.88
CA TYR A 125 -7.90 0.82 13.90
C TYR A 125 -9.43 0.84 14.04
N ARG A 126 -10.09 -0.28 14.25
CA ARG A 126 -11.56 -0.35 14.32
C ARG A 126 -12.15 0.59 15.39
N ASP A 127 -11.45 0.75 16.49
CA ASP A 127 -11.88 1.58 17.63
C ASP A 127 -11.30 3.01 17.58
N SER A 128 -10.65 3.38 16.48
CA SER A 128 -10.11 4.74 16.31
C SER A 128 -11.23 5.77 16.27
N LYS A 129 -11.14 6.72 17.19
CA LYS A 129 -12.09 7.86 17.31
C LYS A 129 -11.72 9.06 16.44
N TYR A 130 -10.62 8.96 15.70
CA TYR A 130 -10.18 10.05 14.85
C TYR A 130 -11.06 10.15 13.61
N ASP A 131 -11.60 11.36 13.37
CA ASP A 131 -12.34 11.68 12.16
C ASP A 131 -11.49 12.59 11.27
N PHE A 132 -10.94 12.00 10.21
CA PHE A 132 -10.10 12.72 9.26
C PHE A 132 -10.85 13.85 8.55
N VAL A 133 -12.16 13.69 8.31
CA VAL A 133 -12.95 14.67 7.56
C VAL A 133 -13.15 15.95 8.36
N SER A 134 -13.51 15.83 9.64
CA SER A 134 -13.73 16.95 10.54
C SER A 134 -12.47 17.45 11.24
N ASP A 135 -11.36 16.71 11.15
CA ASP A 135 -10.12 16.96 11.91
C ASP A 135 -10.34 17.02 13.43
N LYS A 136 -11.28 16.24 13.90
CA LYS A 136 -11.66 16.19 15.31
C LYS A 136 -11.51 14.77 15.84
N VAL A 137 -11.07 14.68 17.07
CA VAL A 137 -11.20 13.44 17.85
C VAL A 137 -12.60 13.45 18.47
N ASN A 138 -13.42 12.47 18.16
CA ASN A 138 -14.73 12.32 18.77
C ASN A 138 -14.57 11.94 20.25
N VAL A 139 -14.61 12.93 21.12
CA VAL A 139 -14.44 12.80 22.57
C VAL A 139 -15.70 12.29 23.29
N THR A 140 -16.80 12.12 22.56
CA THR A 140 -18.14 11.85 23.13
C THR A 140 -18.31 10.48 23.80
N ASN A 141 -17.29 9.63 23.83
CA ASN A 141 -17.35 8.30 24.46
C ASN A 141 -16.27 8.05 25.52
N ILE A 142 -15.77 9.08 26.19
CA ILE A 142 -15.10 8.88 27.47
C ILE A 142 -16.21 8.83 28.52
N LYS A 143 -16.95 7.73 28.57
CA LYS A 143 -17.71 7.36 29.77
C LYS A 143 -16.81 6.48 30.61
N ASN A 144 -16.61 6.97 31.80
CA ASN A 144 -15.98 6.39 33.00
C ASN A 144 -16.20 4.87 33.11
#